data_04e1e0c4e3f11734bac34166645c385b
#
_entry.id   04e1e0c4e3f11734bac34166645c385b
#
_cell.length_a   1.000
_cell.length_b   1.000
_cell.length_c   1.000
_cell.angle_alpha   90.00
_cell.angle_beta   90.00
_cell.angle_gamma   90.00
#
_symmetry.space_group_name_H-M   'P 1'
#
loop_
_entity.id
_entity.type
_entity.pdbx_description
1 polymer ?
#
loop_
_entity_poly.entity_id
_entity_poly.type
_entity_poly.pdbx_seq_one_letter_code
_entity_poly.pdbx_strand_id
1 'polypeptide(L)'
;MYKKVMAAIADDEISWNALQEAIHIASADGAKLCIIHAAATDNDDEENRRNRQAGTDLLRRAEAAAAGKLNVETQLLEAEGEFGLKGISDAIAHAAEAWEADLLVVGTKGRRGLERLVIGSVAEQLVSSVAASVLLSRSR
;
A
#
# COMPACT_ATOMS: atom_id res chain seq x y z
N MET A 1 -19.47 -4.63 -5.13
CA MET A 1 -19.52 -3.18 -5.12
C MET A 1 -18.24 -2.53 -5.62
N TYR A 2 -17.11 -2.74 -4.95
CA TYR A 2 -15.85 -2.29 -5.53
C TYR A 2 -15.44 -3.20 -6.68
N LYS A 3 -14.76 -2.63 -7.66
CA LYS A 3 -14.29 -3.38 -8.83
C LYS A 3 -12.77 -3.48 -8.87
N LYS A 4 -12.08 -2.48 -8.34
CA LYS A 4 -10.61 -2.41 -8.36
C LYS A 4 -10.11 -1.94 -7.00
N VAL A 5 -9.61 -2.87 -6.22
CA VAL A 5 -9.08 -2.61 -4.87
C VAL A 5 -7.57 -2.58 -4.94
N MET A 6 -6.97 -1.54 -4.39
CA MET A 6 -5.52 -1.40 -4.30
C MET A 6 -5.11 -1.39 -2.84
N ALA A 7 -4.07 -2.14 -2.50
CA ALA A 7 -3.51 -2.16 -1.15
C ALA A 7 -2.06 -1.68 -1.21
N ALA A 8 -1.74 -0.63 -0.46
CA ALA A 8 -0.38 -0.14 -0.34
C ALA A 8 0.21 -0.65 0.97
N ILE A 9 1.31 -1.39 0.89
CA ILE A 9 1.87 -2.08 2.04
C ILE A 9 3.34 -1.74 2.25
N ALA A 10 3.76 -1.86 3.50
CA ALA A 10 5.16 -1.86 3.92
C ALA A 10 5.40 -3.16 4.70
N ASP A 11 6.62 -3.42 5.10
CA ASP A 11 6.94 -4.65 5.82
C ASP A 11 6.71 -4.45 7.32
N ASP A 12 5.46 -4.36 7.71
CA ASP A 12 5.06 -4.22 9.10
C ASP A 12 3.70 -4.88 9.33
N GLU A 13 3.36 -5.05 10.60
CA GLU A 13 2.15 -5.75 11.00
C GLU A 13 0.88 -5.02 10.55
N ILE A 14 0.89 -3.70 10.61
CA ILE A 14 -0.29 -2.90 10.22
C ILE A 14 -0.57 -3.06 8.74
N SER A 15 0.47 -3.07 7.90
CA SER A 15 0.33 -3.30 6.47
C SER A 15 -0.23 -4.69 6.18
N TRP A 16 0.19 -5.71 6.93
CA TRP A 16 -0.37 -7.04 6.74
C TRP A 16 -1.85 -7.10 7.11
N ASN A 17 -2.26 -6.38 8.16
CA ASN A 17 -3.69 -6.27 8.49
C ASN A 17 -4.46 -5.56 7.36
N ALA A 18 -3.89 -4.50 6.82
CA ALA A 18 -4.48 -3.78 5.69
C ALA A 18 -4.63 -4.70 4.48
N LEU A 19 -3.62 -5.51 4.20
CA LEU A 19 -3.66 -6.46 3.09
C LEU A 19 -4.78 -7.48 3.30
N GLN A 20 -4.91 -8.03 4.51
CA GLN A 20 -5.98 -8.99 4.81
C GLN A 20 -7.36 -8.38 4.60
N GLU A 21 -7.56 -7.14 5.01
CA GLU A 21 -8.83 -6.45 4.76
C GLU A 21 -9.08 -6.24 3.27
N ALA A 22 -8.04 -5.86 2.53
CA ALA A 22 -8.16 -5.68 1.08
C ALA A 22 -8.52 -7.00 0.38
N ILE A 23 -7.89 -8.11 0.78
CA ILE A 23 -8.19 -9.43 0.22
C ILE A 23 -9.65 -9.79 0.51
N HIS A 24 -10.09 -9.57 1.75
CA HIS A 24 -11.46 -9.88 2.15
C HIS A 24 -12.48 -9.09 1.32
N ILE A 25 -12.26 -7.80 1.17
CA ILE A 25 -13.18 -6.93 0.43
C ILE A 25 -13.19 -7.31 -1.05
N ALA A 26 -12.01 -7.49 -1.64
CA ALA A 26 -11.91 -7.83 -3.06
C ALA A 26 -12.56 -9.18 -3.33
N SER A 27 -12.37 -10.16 -2.43
CA SER A 27 -12.99 -11.48 -2.58
C SER A 27 -14.51 -11.40 -2.49
N ALA A 28 -15.02 -10.63 -1.54
CA ALA A 28 -16.47 -10.48 -1.35
C ALA A 28 -17.15 -9.79 -2.54
N ASP A 29 -16.47 -8.80 -3.12
CA ASP A 29 -17.04 -8.00 -4.22
C ASP A 29 -16.70 -8.54 -5.61
N GLY A 30 -15.87 -9.58 -5.69
CA GLY A 30 -15.38 -10.07 -6.98
C GLY A 30 -14.48 -9.07 -7.68
N ALA A 31 -13.75 -8.24 -6.91
CA ALA A 31 -12.91 -7.19 -7.44
C ALA A 31 -11.51 -7.71 -7.79
N LYS A 32 -10.84 -6.99 -8.67
CA LYS A 32 -9.41 -7.18 -8.89
C LYS A 32 -8.65 -6.56 -7.73
N LEU A 33 -7.52 -7.14 -7.35
CA LEU A 33 -6.66 -6.61 -6.30
C LEU A 33 -5.29 -6.29 -6.87
N CYS A 34 -4.81 -5.09 -6.62
CA CYS A 34 -3.44 -4.69 -6.93
C CYS A 34 -2.72 -4.35 -5.63
N ILE A 35 -1.63 -5.05 -5.36
CA ILE A 35 -0.82 -4.82 -4.17
C ILE A 35 0.40 -4.02 -4.58
N ILE A 36 0.63 -2.90 -3.92
CA ILE A 36 1.74 -2.02 -4.26
C ILE A 36 2.62 -1.75 -3.05
N HIS A 37 3.88 -1.47 -3.33
CA HIS A 37 4.85 -1.05 -2.33
C HIS A 37 5.74 0.02 -2.96
N ALA A 38 6.00 1.10 -2.24
CA ALA A 38 6.87 2.16 -2.70
C ALA A 38 8.25 2.00 -2.06
N ALA A 39 9.25 1.72 -2.90
CA ALA A 39 10.62 1.61 -2.47
C ALA A 39 11.30 2.99 -2.59
N ALA A 40 11.96 3.43 -1.52
CA ALA A 40 12.66 4.70 -1.54
C ALA A 40 13.92 4.60 -2.42
N THR A 41 14.15 5.62 -3.23
CA THR A 41 15.34 5.72 -4.08
C THR A 41 16.04 7.05 -3.82
N ASP A 42 17.36 7.03 -3.84
CA ASP A 42 18.18 8.23 -3.68
C ASP A 42 19.47 8.09 -4.51
N ASN A 43 20.56 8.73 -4.08
CA ASN A 43 21.81 8.74 -4.85
C ASN A 43 22.70 7.52 -4.64
N ASP A 44 22.34 6.61 -3.74
CA ASP A 44 23.12 5.41 -3.46
C ASP A 44 22.56 4.23 -4.26
N ASP A 45 23.21 3.87 -5.35
CA ASP A 45 22.74 2.81 -6.24
C ASP A 45 22.66 1.46 -5.55
N GLU A 46 23.58 1.16 -4.64
CA GLU A 46 23.55 -0.11 -3.93
C GLU A 46 22.40 -0.18 -2.95
N GLU A 47 22.13 0.91 -2.23
CA GLU A 47 20.97 0.97 -1.34
C GLU A 47 19.67 0.88 -2.13
N ASN A 48 19.59 1.54 -3.27
CA ASN A 48 18.41 1.46 -4.14
C ASN A 48 18.16 0.02 -4.59
N ARG A 49 19.22 -0.69 -4.93
CA ARG A 49 19.10 -2.10 -5.33
C ARG A 49 18.58 -2.95 -4.19
N ARG A 50 19.09 -2.74 -2.97
CA ARG A 50 18.60 -3.45 -1.79
C ARG A 50 17.14 -3.14 -1.51
N ASN A 51 16.76 -1.88 -1.62
CA ASN A 51 15.36 -1.47 -1.38
C ASN A 51 14.41 -2.09 -2.41
N ARG A 52 14.82 -2.12 -3.68
CA ARG A 52 14.02 -2.77 -4.71
C ARG A 52 13.89 -4.27 -4.47
N GLN A 53 14.99 -4.92 -4.07
CA GLN A 53 14.97 -6.34 -3.78
C GLN A 53 14.06 -6.65 -2.59
N ALA A 54 14.15 -5.88 -1.52
CA ALA A 54 13.31 -6.05 -0.35
C ALA A 54 11.82 -5.83 -0.72
N GLY A 55 11.55 -4.84 -1.55
CA GLY A 55 10.18 -4.57 -2.02
C GLY A 55 9.64 -5.69 -2.88
N THR A 56 10.45 -6.23 -3.76
CA THR A 56 10.07 -7.36 -4.62
C THR A 56 9.75 -8.59 -3.76
N ASP A 57 10.58 -8.86 -2.76
CA ASP A 57 10.36 -9.99 -1.85
C ASP A 57 9.08 -9.80 -1.04
N LEU A 58 8.82 -8.59 -0.57
CA LEU A 58 7.60 -8.26 0.15
C LEU A 58 6.37 -8.50 -0.71
N LEU A 59 6.39 -8.01 -1.95
CA LEU A 59 5.27 -8.17 -2.87
C LEU A 59 5.04 -9.63 -3.22
N ARG A 60 6.10 -10.42 -3.34
CA ARG A 60 5.98 -11.86 -3.60
C ARG A 60 5.27 -12.57 -2.44
N ARG A 61 5.63 -12.23 -1.21
CA ARG A 61 4.95 -12.78 -0.03
C ARG A 61 3.49 -12.35 0.03
N ALA A 62 3.21 -11.10 -0.30
CA ALA A 62 1.85 -10.57 -0.30
C ALA A 62 0.99 -11.25 -1.36
N GLU A 63 1.55 -11.43 -2.55
CA GLU A 63 0.85 -12.14 -3.64
C GLU A 63 0.50 -13.57 -3.23
N ALA A 64 1.44 -14.26 -2.58
CA ALA A 64 1.21 -15.61 -2.10
C ALA A 64 0.07 -15.67 -1.08
N ALA A 65 -0.05 -14.65 -0.22
CA ALA A 65 -1.13 -14.58 0.76
C ALA A 65 -2.51 -14.45 0.10
N ALA A 66 -2.58 -13.86 -1.08
CA ALA A 66 -3.83 -13.65 -1.82
C ALA A 66 -4.09 -14.73 -2.87
N ALA A 67 -3.11 -15.58 -3.14
CA ALA A 67 -3.18 -16.54 -4.24
C ALA A 67 -4.36 -17.50 -4.10
N GLY A 68 -4.99 -17.81 -5.23
CA GLY A 68 -6.11 -18.75 -5.29
C GLY A 68 -7.44 -18.17 -4.87
N LYS A 69 -7.49 -16.93 -4.41
CA LYS A 69 -8.72 -16.31 -3.90
C LYS A 69 -9.33 -15.33 -4.87
N LEU A 70 -8.51 -14.67 -5.68
CA LEU A 70 -8.97 -13.63 -6.59
C LEU A 70 -7.89 -13.30 -7.62
N ASN A 71 -8.22 -12.40 -8.54
CA ASN A 71 -7.29 -11.92 -9.55
C ASN A 71 -6.39 -10.86 -8.91
N VAL A 72 -5.10 -11.16 -8.78
CA VAL A 72 -4.13 -10.33 -8.06
C VAL A 72 -3.00 -9.91 -9.00
N GLU A 73 -2.61 -8.65 -8.92
CA GLU A 73 -1.37 -8.18 -9.52
C GLU A 73 -0.58 -7.37 -8.51
N THR A 74 0.70 -7.19 -8.75
CA THR A 74 1.57 -6.43 -7.86
C THR A 74 2.34 -5.38 -8.66
N GLN A 75 2.68 -4.28 -8.01
CA GLN A 75 3.53 -3.25 -8.61
C GLN A 75 4.52 -2.74 -7.58
N LEU A 76 5.79 -2.71 -7.96
CA LEU A 76 6.82 -2.05 -7.17
C LEU A 76 6.95 -0.63 -7.67
N LEU A 77 6.71 0.34 -6.79
CA LEU A 77 6.83 1.75 -7.11
C LEU A 77 8.16 2.27 -6.60
N GLU A 78 8.69 3.30 -7.24
CA GLU A 78 9.87 3.99 -6.76
C GLU A 78 9.47 5.37 -6.29
N ALA A 79 9.86 5.71 -5.05
CA ALA A 79 9.60 7.01 -4.46
C ALA A 79 10.92 7.71 -4.22
N GLU A 80 11.03 8.96 -4.67
CA GLU A 80 12.25 9.72 -4.49
C GLU A 80 12.48 10.03 -3.01
N GLY A 81 13.58 9.49 -2.47
CA GLY A 81 13.89 9.59 -1.05
C GLY A 81 14.07 11.03 -0.56
N GLU A 82 14.49 11.95 -1.44
CA GLU A 82 14.66 13.35 -1.05
C GLU A 82 13.36 14.02 -0.66
N PHE A 83 12.21 13.51 -1.10
CA PHE A 83 10.90 14.03 -0.73
C PHE A 83 10.29 13.32 0.47
N GLY A 84 10.98 12.33 1.01
CA GLY A 84 10.54 11.62 2.20
C GLY A 84 9.15 11.01 2.06
N LEU A 85 8.33 11.20 3.07
CA LEU A 85 6.98 10.61 3.11
C LEU A 85 6.07 11.18 2.03
N LYS A 86 6.28 12.42 1.62
CA LYS A 86 5.52 13.02 0.52
C LYS A 86 5.81 12.29 -0.79
N GLY A 87 7.06 11.90 -1.03
CA GLY A 87 7.41 11.11 -2.21
C GLY A 87 6.68 9.80 -2.25
N ILE A 88 6.56 9.14 -1.10
CA ILE A 88 5.85 7.87 -0.99
C ILE A 88 4.36 8.06 -1.28
N SER A 89 3.72 9.05 -0.66
CA SER A 89 2.29 9.28 -0.87
C SER A 89 1.99 9.72 -2.30
N ASP A 90 2.86 10.52 -2.92
CA ASP A 90 2.69 10.91 -4.32
C ASP A 90 2.78 9.70 -5.25
N ALA A 91 3.72 8.80 -5.01
CA ALA A 91 3.87 7.59 -5.82
C ALA A 91 2.64 6.69 -5.72
N ILE A 92 2.12 6.52 -4.51
CA ILE A 92 0.92 5.71 -4.28
C ILE A 92 -0.30 6.36 -4.93
N ALA A 93 -0.49 7.67 -4.76
CA ALA A 93 -1.63 8.38 -5.34
C ALA A 93 -1.61 8.29 -6.87
N HIS A 94 -0.43 8.44 -7.46
CA HIS A 94 -0.27 8.33 -8.91
C HIS A 94 -0.62 6.93 -9.40
N ALA A 95 -0.15 5.90 -8.69
CA ALA A 95 -0.44 4.51 -9.05
C ALA A 95 -1.93 4.20 -8.94
N ALA A 96 -2.58 4.69 -7.89
CA ALA A 96 -4.01 4.48 -7.69
C ALA A 96 -4.82 5.12 -8.83
N GLU A 97 -4.44 6.33 -9.23
CA GLU A 97 -5.10 7.02 -10.32
C GLU A 97 -4.86 6.32 -11.66
N ALA A 98 -3.62 5.94 -11.94
CA ALA A 98 -3.27 5.28 -13.20
C ALA A 98 -3.96 3.94 -13.36
N TRP A 99 -4.13 3.19 -12.28
CA TRP A 99 -4.80 1.89 -12.29
C TRP A 99 -6.32 2.03 -12.19
N GLU A 100 -6.79 3.22 -11.90
CA GLU A 100 -8.22 3.51 -11.71
C GLU A 100 -8.81 2.72 -10.55
N ALA A 101 -8.08 2.68 -9.43
CA ALA A 101 -8.59 2.07 -8.21
C ALA A 101 -9.85 2.79 -7.74
N ASP A 102 -10.84 2.04 -7.29
CA ASP A 102 -12.01 2.62 -6.65
C ASP A 102 -11.99 2.48 -5.13
N LEU A 103 -11.08 1.65 -4.61
CA LEU A 103 -10.80 1.59 -3.18
C LEU A 103 -9.29 1.45 -2.97
N LEU A 104 -8.74 2.30 -2.12
CA LEU A 104 -7.34 2.22 -1.69
C LEU A 104 -7.32 1.85 -0.20
N VAL A 105 -6.64 0.76 0.14
CA VAL A 105 -6.52 0.28 1.52
C VAL A 105 -5.09 0.52 2.00
N VAL A 106 -4.93 1.22 3.11
CA VAL A 106 -3.62 1.51 3.69
C VAL A 106 -3.68 1.34 5.20
N GLY A 107 -2.54 1.03 5.80
CA GLY A 107 -2.43 0.97 7.25
C GLY A 107 -2.22 2.36 7.83
N THR A 108 -2.74 2.58 9.03
CA THR A 108 -2.41 3.78 9.78
C THR A 108 -1.08 3.54 10.50
N LYS A 109 -0.43 4.63 10.90
CA LYS A 109 0.78 4.51 11.71
C LYS A 109 0.35 4.23 13.14
N GLY A 110 0.38 2.96 13.56
CA GLY A 110 0.06 2.57 14.91
C GLY A 110 1.28 2.57 15.78
N ARG A 111 1.21 3.22 16.93
CA ARG A 111 2.18 3.06 18.00
C ARG A 111 1.41 2.76 19.26
N ARG A 112 1.92 1.84 20.05
CA ARG A 112 1.28 1.48 21.30
C ARG A 112 1.06 2.70 22.16
N GLY A 113 -0.15 2.87 22.65
CA GLY A 113 -0.54 3.97 23.51
C GLY A 113 -0.93 5.26 22.81
N LEU A 114 -0.64 5.39 21.51
CA LEU A 114 -0.94 6.62 20.76
C LEU A 114 -1.77 6.37 19.53
N GLU A 115 -1.99 5.13 19.16
CA GLU A 115 -2.57 4.74 17.89
C GLU A 115 -3.95 5.30 17.63
N ARG A 116 -4.72 5.49 18.67
CA ARG A 116 -6.09 5.99 18.53
C ARG A 116 -6.15 7.43 18.02
N LEU A 117 -5.05 8.17 18.14
CA LEU A 117 -4.99 9.58 17.78
C LEU A 117 -4.10 9.86 16.58
N VAL A 118 -3.39 8.83 16.09
CA VAL A 118 -2.39 9.03 15.06
C VAL A 118 -2.78 8.37 13.76
N ILE A 119 -3.00 9.19 12.74
CA ILE A 119 -3.07 8.73 11.35
C ILE A 119 -1.69 9.01 10.79
N GLY A 120 -1.04 8.04 10.15
CA GLY A 120 0.28 8.25 9.59
C GLY A 120 0.27 9.34 8.51
N SER A 121 1.40 10.02 8.34
CA SER A 121 1.51 11.12 7.38
C SER A 121 1.18 10.71 5.96
N VAL A 122 1.57 9.49 5.56
CA VAL A 122 1.26 8.98 4.22
C VAL A 122 -0.25 8.80 4.08
N ALA A 123 -0.90 8.17 5.05
CA ALA A 123 -2.35 7.95 5.01
C ALA A 123 -3.11 9.27 4.98
N GLU A 124 -2.67 10.26 5.78
CA GLU A 124 -3.30 11.57 5.80
C GLU A 124 -3.22 12.27 4.44
N GLN A 125 -2.06 12.22 3.79
CA GLN A 125 -1.91 12.80 2.47
C GLN A 125 -2.72 12.08 1.42
N LEU A 126 -2.81 10.76 1.50
CA LEU A 126 -3.59 9.98 0.54
C LEU A 126 -5.07 10.31 0.60
N VAL A 127 -5.60 10.49 1.81
CA VAL A 127 -7.01 10.86 1.98
C VAL A 127 -7.33 12.15 1.22
N SER A 128 -6.38 13.09 1.17
CA SER A 128 -6.57 14.37 0.49
C SER A 128 -6.28 14.31 -1.01
N SER A 129 -5.52 13.30 -1.46
CA SER A 129 -4.95 13.31 -2.81
C SER A 129 -5.63 12.38 -3.79
N VAL A 130 -6.25 11.30 -3.33
CA VAL A 130 -6.83 10.30 -4.24
C VAL A 130 -8.33 10.50 -4.39
N ALA A 131 -8.84 10.19 -5.58
CA ALA A 131 -10.28 10.24 -5.84
C ALA A 131 -10.98 8.98 -5.35
N ALA A 132 -10.26 7.88 -5.20
CA ALA A 132 -10.80 6.62 -4.70
C ALA A 132 -11.24 6.75 -3.23
N SER A 133 -12.15 5.88 -2.81
CA SER A 133 -12.42 5.71 -1.38
C SER A 133 -11.15 5.19 -0.70
N VAL A 134 -10.92 5.60 0.54
CA VAL A 134 -9.73 5.18 1.29
C VAL A 134 -10.17 4.48 2.57
N LEU A 135 -9.68 3.26 2.76
CA LEU A 135 -9.88 2.51 3.99
C LEU A 135 -8.58 2.52 4.78
N LEU A 136 -8.65 3.02 5.99
CA LEU A 136 -7.50 3.07 6.90
C LEU A 136 -7.60 1.89 7.86
N SER A 137 -6.68 0.94 7.71
CA SER A 137 -6.62 -0.22 8.59
C SER A 137 -5.81 0.12 9.84
N ARG A 138 -6.30 -0.30 10.97
CA ARG A 138 -5.68 -0.03 12.28
C ARG A 138 -5.08 -1.28 12.89
N SER A 139 -4.07 -1.08 13.69
CA SER A 139 -3.52 -2.13 14.54
C SER A 139 -4.58 -2.49 15.61
N ARG A 140 -4.67 -3.75 15.94
CA ARG A 140 -5.64 -4.26 16.91
C ARG A 140 -4.98 -4.69 18.20
#